data_de9acd7e9b5ffcf928ea9756274737b6
#
_entry.id   de9acd7e9b5ffcf928ea9756274737b6
#
_cell.length_a   1.000
_cell.length_b   1.000
_cell.length_c   1.000
_cell.angle_alpha   90.00
_cell.angle_beta   90.00
_cell.angle_gamma   90.00
#
_symmetry.space_group_name_H-M   'P 1'
#
loop_
_entity.id
_entity.type
_entity.pdbx_description
1 polymer ?
#
loop_
_entity_poly.entity_id
_entity_poly.type
_entity_poly.pdbx_seq_one_letter_code
_entity_poly.pdbx_strand_id
1 'polypeptide(L)'
;MNQKPTYPNIDMKCTGRKLKHMLESAGYTPRMIQEYLHLSCVQPVYRWYKGLILPSVDHLFALSELLNVHMEDFLVKKCTVPVVYDFIQYCSQDTEKRVMAYYNKIYQSVA
;
A
#
# COMPACT_ATOMS: atom_id res chain seq x y z
N MET A 1 3.22 30.99 11.49
CA MET A 1 2.74 30.53 10.19
C MET A 1 1.49 29.71 10.37
N ASN A 2 0.39 30.24 9.89
CA ASN A 2 -0.91 29.61 10.09
C ASN A 2 -1.28 28.74 8.90
N GLN A 3 -0.51 27.68 8.70
CA GLN A 3 -0.92 26.68 7.73
C GLN A 3 -1.90 25.72 8.38
N LYS A 4 -3.10 25.69 7.84
CA LYS A 4 -4.06 24.68 8.26
C LYS A 4 -3.53 23.32 7.87
N PRO A 5 -3.56 22.33 8.77
CA PRO A 5 -3.18 20.98 8.41
C PRO A 5 -4.06 20.48 7.27
N THR A 6 -3.41 19.95 6.24
CA THR A 6 -4.12 19.38 5.09
C THR A 6 -4.62 17.99 5.47
N TYR A 7 -5.87 17.70 5.16
CA TYR A 7 -6.44 16.38 5.40
C TYR A 7 -5.67 15.35 4.58
N PRO A 8 -5.06 14.34 5.22
CA PRO A 8 -4.33 13.33 4.48
C PRO A 8 -5.30 12.39 3.74
N ASN A 9 -5.08 12.22 2.46
CA ASN A 9 -5.89 11.35 1.63
C ASN A 9 -5.13 10.07 1.33
N ILE A 10 -5.85 8.96 1.33
CA ILE A 10 -5.32 7.67 0.92
C ILE A 10 -5.48 7.53 -0.58
N ASP A 11 -4.42 7.10 -1.26
CA ASP A 11 -4.51 6.75 -2.67
C ASP A 11 -5.13 5.35 -2.75
N MET A 12 -6.40 5.32 -3.12
CA MET A 12 -7.18 4.09 -3.10
C MET A 12 -6.64 3.05 -4.08
N LYS A 13 -6.29 3.47 -5.27
CA LYS A 13 -5.80 2.55 -6.30
C LYS A 13 -4.42 1.98 -5.94
N CYS A 14 -3.53 2.83 -5.48
CA CYS A 14 -2.19 2.40 -5.08
C CYS A 14 -2.25 1.50 -3.85
N THR A 15 -3.13 1.83 -2.90
CA THR A 15 -3.35 1.00 -1.72
C THR A 15 -3.85 -0.39 -2.11
N GLY A 16 -4.83 -0.45 -3.01
CA GLY A 16 -5.36 -1.72 -3.50
C GLY A 16 -4.29 -2.56 -4.19
N ARG A 17 -3.48 -1.94 -5.03
CA ARG A 17 -2.38 -2.63 -5.72
C ARG A 17 -1.33 -3.13 -4.73
N LYS A 18 -0.99 -2.32 -3.76
CA LYS A 18 -0.01 -2.70 -2.74
C LYS A 18 -0.50 -3.88 -1.92
N LEU A 19 -1.75 -3.82 -1.48
CA LEU A 19 -2.37 -4.91 -0.74
C LEU A 19 -2.36 -6.20 -1.55
N LYS A 20 -2.78 -6.12 -2.81
CA LYS A 20 -2.76 -7.25 -3.72
C LYS A 20 -1.37 -7.83 -3.88
N HIS A 21 -0.39 -6.97 -4.11
CA HIS A 21 0.99 -7.39 -4.30
C HIS A 21 1.54 -8.09 -3.05
N MET A 22 1.30 -7.52 -1.89
CA MET A 22 1.80 -8.09 -0.64
C MET A 22 1.20 -9.45 -0.36
N LEU A 23 -0.12 -9.60 -0.57
CA LEU A 23 -0.80 -10.86 -0.33
C LEU A 23 -0.43 -11.92 -1.35
N GLU A 24 -0.36 -11.56 -2.62
CA GLU A 24 0.04 -12.50 -3.67
C GLU A 24 1.50 -12.93 -3.52
N SER A 25 2.38 -12.01 -3.16
CA SER A 25 3.79 -12.32 -2.92
C SER A 25 3.97 -13.28 -1.75
N ALA A 26 3.09 -13.22 -0.78
CA ALA A 26 3.10 -14.13 0.36
C ALA A 26 2.41 -15.47 0.05
N GLY A 27 1.83 -15.61 -1.14
CA GLY A 27 1.20 -16.85 -1.58
C GLY A 27 -0.27 -16.99 -1.20
N TYR A 28 -0.93 -15.92 -0.81
CA TYR A 28 -2.34 -15.96 -0.42
C TYR A 28 -3.23 -15.64 -1.60
N THR A 29 -4.18 -16.54 -1.88
CA THR A 29 -5.21 -16.31 -2.88
C THR A 29 -6.39 -15.56 -2.25
N PRO A 30 -7.24 -14.90 -3.07
CA PRO A 30 -8.43 -14.25 -2.53
C PRO A 30 -9.33 -15.19 -1.73
N ARG A 31 -9.42 -16.44 -2.15
CA ARG A 31 -10.23 -17.43 -1.45
C ARG A 31 -9.66 -17.76 -0.07
N MET A 32 -8.34 -17.86 0.03
CA MET A 32 -7.67 -18.08 1.31
C MET A 32 -7.91 -16.91 2.26
N ILE A 33 -7.90 -15.68 1.73
CA ILE A 33 -8.18 -14.49 2.51
C ILE A 33 -9.64 -14.48 2.97
N GLN A 34 -10.56 -14.87 2.08
CA GLN A 34 -11.96 -15.01 2.43
C GLN A 34 -12.16 -15.95 3.62
N GLU A 35 -11.52 -17.09 3.56
CA GLU A 35 -11.62 -18.09 4.64
C GLU A 35 -10.99 -17.59 5.93
N TYR A 36 -9.83 -16.94 5.83
CA TYR A 36 -9.13 -16.42 7.00
C TYR A 36 -9.93 -15.35 7.72
N LEU A 37 -10.56 -14.45 6.97
CA LEU A 37 -11.32 -13.34 7.52
C LEU A 37 -12.79 -13.70 7.78
N HIS A 38 -13.18 -14.92 7.49
CA HIS A 38 -14.58 -15.39 7.65
C HIS A 38 -15.57 -14.53 6.86
N LEU A 39 -15.18 -14.16 5.64
CA LEU A 39 -16.06 -13.40 4.76
C LEU A 39 -17.07 -14.33 4.10
N SER A 40 -18.28 -13.82 3.90
CA SER A 40 -19.34 -14.61 3.27
C SER A 40 -19.10 -14.85 1.78
N CYS A 41 -18.28 -14.00 1.12
CA CYS A 41 -17.95 -14.14 -0.29
C CYS A 41 -16.58 -13.53 -0.55
N VAL A 42 -16.07 -13.77 -1.75
CA VAL A 42 -14.73 -13.29 -2.15
C VAL A 42 -14.78 -11.86 -2.73
N GLN A 43 -15.96 -11.35 -3.03
CA GLN A 43 -16.15 -10.05 -3.66
C GLN A 43 -15.45 -8.89 -2.94
N PRO A 44 -15.51 -8.79 -1.61
CA PRO A 44 -14.82 -7.70 -0.91
C PRO A 44 -13.33 -7.66 -1.20
N VAL A 45 -12.67 -8.81 -1.30
CA VAL A 45 -11.23 -8.87 -1.56
C VAL A 45 -10.90 -8.25 -2.92
N TYR A 46 -11.69 -8.56 -3.93
CA TYR A 46 -11.49 -7.97 -5.26
C TYR A 46 -11.75 -6.47 -5.27
N ARG A 47 -12.72 -6.00 -4.50
CA ARG A 47 -13.00 -4.57 -4.36
C ARG A 47 -11.84 -3.85 -3.70
N TRP A 48 -11.23 -4.46 -2.69
CA TRP A 48 -10.04 -3.90 -2.06
C TRP A 48 -8.90 -3.76 -3.08
N TYR A 49 -8.68 -4.80 -3.87
CA TYR A 49 -7.61 -4.80 -4.88
C TYR A 49 -7.81 -3.76 -5.96
N LYS A 50 -9.06 -3.52 -6.33
CA LYS A 50 -9.39 -2.49 -7.33
C LYS A 50 -9.36 -1.08 -6.78
N GLY A 51 -9.22 -0.92 -5.48
CA GLY A 51 -9.24 0.39 -4.85
C GLY A 51 -10.62 1.01 -4.75
N LEU A 52 -11.68 0.21 -4.80
CA LEU A 52 -13.05 0.70 -4.70
C LEU A 52 -13.45 0.96 -3.25
N ILE A 53 -13.02 0.10 -2.34
CA ILE A 53 -13.25 0.24 -0.91
C ILE A 53 -11.99 -0.21 -0.17
N LEU A 54 -11.87 0.23 1.06
CA LEU A 54 -10.80 -0.22 1.96
C LEU A 54 -11.33 -1.33 2.87
N PRO A 55 -10.46 -2.26 3.29
CA PRO A 55 -10.83 -3.19 4.35
C PRO A 55 -11.17 -2.41 5.63
N SER A 56 -12.05 -2.97 6.44
CA SER A 56 -12.31 -2.40 7.77
C SER A 56 -11.06 -2.53 8.64
N VAL A 57 -11.04 -1.79 9.75
CA VAL A 57 -9.87 -1.76 10.64
C VAL A 57 -9.56 -3.16 11.18
N ASP A 58 -10.57 -3.91 11.54
CA ASP A 58 -10.37 -5.27 12.05
C ASP A 58 -9.84 -6.21 10.97
N HIS A 59 -10.29 -6.06 9.72
CA HIS A 59 -9.75 -6.83 8.61
C HIS A 59 -8.31 -6.43 8.30
N LEU A 60 -8.00 -5.13 8.33
CA LEU A 60 -6.63 -4.66 8.15
C LEU A 60 -5.71 -5.21 9.23
N PHE A 61 -6.18 -5.20 10.47
CA PHE A 61 -5.41 -5.74 11.60
C PHE A 61 -5.14 -7.22 11.40
N ALA A 62 -6.16 -7.99 11.02
CA ALA A 62 -6.01 -9.42 10.77
C ALA A 62 -5.02 -9.69 9.63
N LEU A 63 -5.09 -8.91 8.55
CA LEU A 63 -4.15 -9.05 7.44
C LEU A 63 -2.72 -8.66 7.85
N SER A 64 -2.58 -7.65 8.69
CA SER A 64 -1.27 -7.24 9.20
C SER A 64 -0.62 -8.35 10.02
N GLU A 65 -1.40 -9.02 10.84
CA GLU A 65 -0.93 -10.16 11.62
C GLU A 65 -0.56 -11.34 10.70
N LEU A 66 -1.37 -11.58 9.69
CA LEU A 66 -1.12 -12.65 8.73
C LEU A 66 0.21 -12.46 8.00
N LEU A 67 0.52 -11.24 7.60
CA LEU A 67 1.74 -10.90 6.86
C LEU A 67 2.88 -10.46 7.77
N ASN A 68 2.63 -10.31 9.06
CA ASN A 68 3.60 -9.84 10.03
C ASN A 68 4.16 -8.46 9.66
N VAL A 69 3.29 -7.56 9.29
CA VAL A 69 3.60 -6.16 8.97
C VAL A 69 2.70 -5.24 9.78
N HIS A 70 2.98 -3.95 9.75
CA HIS A 70 2.11 -2.97 10.39
C HIS A 70 0.92 -2.65 9.49
N MET A 71 -0.23 -2.32 10.11
CA MET A 71 -1.43 -1.97 9.35
C MET A 71 -1.20 -0.84 8.37
N GLU A 72 -0.43 0.15 8.77
CA GLU A 72 -0.15 1.32 7.94
C GLU A 72 0.72 0.99 6.73
N ASP A 73 1.40 -0.17 6.73
CA ASP A 73 2.21 -0.58 5.59
C ASP A 73 1.36 -0.88 4.36
N PHE A 74 0.07 -1.17 4.54
CA PHE A 74 -0.84 -1.36 3.42
C PHE A 74 -1.29 -0.06 2.78
N LEU A 75 -1.26 1.02 3.53
CA LEU A 75 -1.86 2.28 3.12
C LEU A 75 -0.86 3.11 2.34
N VAL A 76 -1.28 3.63 1.21
CA VAL A 76 -0.48 4.53 0.39
C VAL A 76 -1.11 5.91 0.49
N LYS A 77 -0.33 6.87 0.97
CA LYS A 77 -0.78 8.24 1.08
C LYS A 77 -0.75 8.90 -0.29
N LYS A 78 -1.79 9.66 -0.59
CA LYS A 78 -1.82 10.46 -1.81
C LYS A 78 -0.75 11.52 -1.74
N CYS A 79 0.20 11.47 -2.66
CA CYS A 79 1.34 12.37 -2.65
C CYS A 79 0.94 13.71 -3.26
N THR A 80 1.23 14.81 -2.53
CA THR A 80 0.95 16.15 -2.99
C THR A 80 2.20 16.88 -3.50
N VAL A 81 3.37 16.20 -3.48
CA VAL A 81 4.61 16.78 -3.98
C VAL A 81 4.82 16.31 -5.41
N PRO A 82 4.43 17.12 -6.41
CA PRO A 82 4.34 16.63 -7.78
C PRO A 82 5.67 16.28 -8.42
N VAL A 83 6.75 16.98 -8.04
CA VAL A 83 8.03 16.86 -8.76
C VAL A 83 8.66 15.47 -8.55
N VAL A 84 8.77 15.03 -7.31
CA VAL A 84 9.38 13.73 -6.99
C VAL A 84 8.46 12.60 -7.40
N TYR A 85 7.16 12.78 -7.19
CA TYR A 85 6.16 11.79 -7.53
C TYR A 85 6.09 11.56 -9.04
N ASP A 86 6.04 12.64 -9.81
CA ASP A 86 6.03 12.56 -11.27
C ASP A 86 7.31 11.91 -11.80
N PHE A 87 8.44 12.21 -11.17
CA PHE A 87 9.70 11.58 -11.54
C PHE A 87 9.68 10.07 -11.32
N ILE A 88 9.16 9.63 -10.20
CA ILE A 88 9.07 8.21 -9.86
C ILE A 88 8.11 7.50 -10.81
N GLN A 89 6.96 8.10 -11.11
CA GLN A 89 6.00 7.53 -12.05
C GLN A 89 6.52 7.50 -13.49
N TYR A 90 7.32 8.48 -13.84
CA TYR A 90 7.87 8.59 -15.18
C TYR A 90 8.98 7.58 -15.43
N CYS A 91 9.61 7.11 -14.40
CA CYS A 91 10.70 6.15 -14.49
C CYS A 91 10.19 4.75 -14.77
N SER A 92 10.94 4.01 -15.62
CA SER A 92 10.73 2.58 -15.76
C SER A 92 11.00 1.88 -14.42
N GLN A 93 10.51 0.64 -14.27
CA GLN A 93 10.73 -0.11 -13.04
C GLN A 93 12.20 -0.20 -12.64
N ASP A 94 13.08 -0.33 -13.62
CA ASP A 94 14.52 -0.39 -13.35
C ASP A 94 15.05 0.93 -12.80
N THR A 95 14.58 2.05 -13.36
CA THR A 95 14.94 3.37 -12.88
C THR A 95 14.38 3.61 -11.50
N GLU A 96 13.16 3.12 -11.24
CA GLU A 96 12.56 3.20 -9.92
C GLU A 96 13.41 2.46 -8.88
N LYS A 97 13.89 1.27 -9.21
CA LYS A 97 14.78 0.53 -8.34
C LYS A 97 16.08 1.29 -8.06
N ARG A 98 16.62 1.94 -9.06
CA ARG A 98 17.83 2.77 -8.89
C ARG A 98 17.58 3.95 -7.97
N VAL A 99 16.44 4.61 -8.14
CA VAL A 99 16.06 5.74 -7.30
C VAL A 99 15.89 5.28 -5.85
N MET A 100 15.23 4.15 -5.65
CA MET A 100 15.06 3.59 -4.32
C MET A 100 16.39 3.17 -3.69
N ALA A 101 17.27 2.56 -4.47
CA ALA A 101 18.58 2.17 -4.00
C ALA A 101 19.42 3.39 -3.59
N TYR A 102 19.36 4.45 -4.39
CA TYR A 102 20.03 5.71 -4.09
C TYR A 102 19.46 6.35 -2.82
N TYR A 103 18.15 6.34 -2.69
CA TYR A 103 17.47 6.87 -1.53
C TYR A 103 17.86 6.12 -0.26
N ASN A 104 17.89 4.81 -0.32
CA ASN A 104 18.32 3.97 0.79
C ASN A 104 19.77 4.24 1.18
N LYS A 105 20.62 4.47 0.18
CA LYS A 105 22.01 4.79 0.41
C LYS A 105 22.19 6.10 1.16
N ILE A 106 21.41 7.11 0.80
CA ILE A 106 21.40 8.40 1.49
C ILE A 106 20.93 8.21 2.94
N TYR A 107 19.87 7.46 3.14
CA TYR A 107 19.36 7.21 4.48
C TYR A 107 20.37 6.48 5.35
N GLN A 108 21.05 5.50 4.80
CA GLN A 108 22.07 4.75 5.54
C GLN A 108 23.28 5.62 5.89
N SER A 109 23.63 6.57 5.04
CA SER A 109 24.75 7.45 5.30
C SER A 109 24.42 8.55 6.30
N VAL A 110 23.14 8.85 6.51
CA VAL A 110 22.68 9.88 7.45
C VAL A 110 22.35 9.28 8.82
N ALA A 111 22.11 8.00 8.86
CA ALA A 111 21.74 7.32 10.10
C ALA A 111 22.94 7.18 11.06
#